data_35fdf89c1e66d2ba82b49ce9e36b76ba
#
_entry.id   35fdf89c1e66d2ba82b49ce9e36b76ba
#
_cell.length_a   1.000
_cell.length_b   1.000
_cell.length_c   1.000
_cell.angle_alpha   90.00
_cell.angle_beta   90.00
_cell.angle_gamma   90.00
#
_symmetry.space_group_name_H-M   'P 1'
#
loop_
_entity.id
_entity.type
_entity.pdbx_description
1 polymer ?
#
loop_
_entity_poly.entity_id
_entity_poly.type
_entity_poly.pdbx_seq_one_letter_code
_entity_poly.pdbx_strand_id
1 'polypeptide(L)'
;SLRDHLDEVRRNRRLNRLLRDLELPLGFEQTERRDWDREAITQLFAALEFRSLKERLSQLYGNNGDEQNETREAFTVTGRALEPGEVATWLEENAEGEVALSFVGVWGAGTGDLRGLGLAAAEGPEAFIDPGKLTPADDEAMANWLADVERPKVVHDAKGPLLAIWARGWELGGVVLDVALAAYLLRPDVRGQELASLVQRYLHRELVVEVAAEAQESLFEVDEGATAGAAMLNARAIAELARVLRPELESQPAAELLRDVELPLQRTLANCERVGIAVDRDVLDGLRAEFDSAVVAAQPRED
;
A
#
# COMPACT_ATOMS: atom_id res chain seq x y z
N SER A 1 40.17 -11.47 45.38
CA SER A 1 39.63 -10.38 46.22
C SER A 1 39.84 -9.04 45.50
N LEU A 2 39.24 -7.98 46.01
CA LEU A 2 39.40 -6.62 45.44
C LEU A 2 40.88 -6.16 45.48
N ARG A 3 41.65 -6.68 46.42
CA ARG A 3 43.10 -6.37 46.56
C ARG A 3 43.92 -6.99 45.43
N ASP A 4 43.54 -8.13 44.92
CA ASP A 4 44.24 -8.85 43.85
C ASP A 4 44.06 -8.19 42.48
N HIS A 5 43.02 -7.32 42.34
CA HIS A 5 42.66 -6.63 41.11
C HIS A 5 42.72 -5.10 41.22
N LEU A 6 43.54 -4.59 42.13
CA LEU A 6 43.58 -3.17 42.46
C LEU A 6 43.97 -2.28 41.26
N ASP A 7 44.84 -2.76 40.41
CA ASP A 7 45.25 -2.06 39.19
C ASP A 7 44.18 -2.00 38.13
N GLU A 8 43.37 -3.05 38.01
CA GLU A 8 42.19 -3.06 37.15
C GLU A 8 41.11 -2.10 37.65
N VAL A 9 40.88 -2.05 38.97
CA VAL A 9 39.96 -1.10 39.59
C VAL A 9 40.40 0.34 39.34
N ARG A 10 41.68 0.61 39.49
CA ARG A 10 42.26 1.95 39.24
C ARG A 10 42.18 2.33 37.76
N ARG A 11 42.43 1.37 36.88
CA ARG A 11 42.27 1.53 35.42
C ARG A 11 40.81 1.84 35.07
N ASN A 12 39.85 1.06 35.57
CA ASN A 12 38.44 1.26 35.34
C ASN A 12 37.93 2.60 35.88
N ARG A 13 38.40 3.00 37.09
CA ARG A 13 38.10 4.33 37.63
C ARG A 13 38.60 5.45 36.72
N ARG A 14 39.76 5.30 36.11
CA ARG A 14 40.31 6.29 35.18
C ARG A 14 39.57 6.32 33.87
N LEU A 15 39.16 5.15 33.32
CA LEU A 15 38.39 5.04 32.09
C LEU A 15 36.95 5.57 32.25
N ASN A 16 36.36 5.36 33.43
CA ASN A 16 35.00 5.82 33.72
C ASN A 16 34.94 7.28 34.24
N ARG A 17 36.08 7.95 34.33
CA ARG A 17 36.09 9.36 34.75
C ARG A 17 35.54 10.23 33.61
N LEU A 18 34.46 10.96 33.91
CA LEU A 18 33.93 11.96 32.99
C LEU A 18 34.93 13.08 32.77
N LEU A 19 35.16 13.42 31.51
CA LEU A 19 35.89 14.61 31.12
C LEU A 19 35.01 15.83 31.40
N ARG A 20 35.52 16.83 32.13
CA ARG A 20 34.76 18.02 32.53
C ARG A 20 35.29 19.31 31.90
N ASP A 21 36.32 19.19 31.12
CA ASP A 21 37.10 20.25 30.50
C ASP A 21 37.10 20.22 29.00
N LEU A 22 36.08 19.52 28.42
CA LEU A 22 35.86 19.55 27.01
C LEU A 22 35.24 20.90 26.59
N GLU A 23 35.86 21.53 25.59
CA GLU A 23 35.25 22.66 24.91
C GLU A 23 34.07 22.16 24.10
N LEU A 24 32.85 22.52 24.50
CA LEU A 24 31.66 22.19 23.79
C LEU A 24 31.32 23.31 22.79
N PRO A 25 30.89 22.98 21.56
CA PRO A 25 30.50 24.00 20.57
C PRO A 25 29.22 24.75 20.94
N LEU A 26 28.52 24.31 22.00
CA LEU A 26 27.28 24.89 22.51
C LEU A 26 27.46 25.35 23.97
N GLY A 27 27.04 26.57 24.26
CA GLY A 27 26.94 27.08 25.63
C GLY A 27 25.74 26.47 26.36
N PHE A 28 25.79 26.48 27.71
CA PHE A 28 24.75 25.93 28.58
C PHE A 28 23.35 26.52 28.27
N GLU A 29 23.29 27.79 27.94
CA GLU A 29 22.02 28.49 27.58
C GLU A 29 21.38 27.96 26.26
N GLN A 30 22.19 27.37 25.39
CA GLN A 30 21.74 26.78 24.13
C GLN A 30 21.18 25.36 24.30
N THR A 31 21.35 24.76 25.47
CA THR A 31 20.81 23.43 25.83
C THR A 31 19.42 23.52 26.45
N GLU A 32 18.88 24.73 26.62
CA GLU A 32 17.53 24.93 27.10
C GLU A 32 16.53 24.33 26.12
N ARG A 33 15.56 23.56 26.66
CA ARG A 33 14.52 22.98 25.86
C ARG A 33 13.63 24.09 25.30
N ARG A 34 13.66 24.26 23.99
CA ARG A 34 12.77 25.17 23.24
C ARG A 34 11.63 24.40 22.59
N ASP A 35 10.61 25.14 22.18
CA ASP A 35 9.59 24.55 21.32
C ASP A 35 10.24 24.05 20.04
N TRP A 36 9.80 22.90 19.60
CA TRP A 36 10.34 22.24 18.43
C TRP A 36 9.73 22.79 17.15
N ASP A 37 10.57 22.89 16.12
CA ASP A 37 10.12 23.23 14.77
C ASP A 37 9.47 22.02 14.15
N ARG A 38 8.13 22.01 14.12
CA ARG A 38 7.31 20.90 13.61
C ARG A 38 7.54 20.67 12.13
N GLU A 39 7.67 21.74 11.37
CA GLU A 39 7.86 21.67 9.93
C GLU A 39 9.21 21.06 9.57
N ALA A 40 10.28 21.57 10.17
CA ALA A 40 11.63 21.03 9.97
C ALA A 40 11.73 19.55 10.36
N ILE A 41 11.09 19.13 11.47
CA ILE A 41 11.10 17.73 11.89
C ILE A 41 10.26 16.86 10.94
N THR A 42 9.11 17.34 10.49
CA THR A 42 8.27 16.61 9.54
C THR A 42 8.99 16.41 8.21
N GLN A 43 9.66 17.46 7.70
CA GLN A 43 10.47 17.37 6.49
C GLN A 43 11.66 16.41 6.68
N LEU A 44 12.36 16.48 7.82
CA LEU A 44 13.46 15.59 8.14
C LEU A 44 12.99 14.13 8.22
N PHE A 45 11.88 13.85 8.91
CA PHE A 45 11.35 12.51 9.02
C PHE A 45 10.81 11.97 7.69
N ALA A 46 10.26 12.83 6.84
CA ALA A 46 9.89 12.48 5.48
C ALA A 46 11.13 12.12 4.64
N ALA A 47 12.17 12.96 4.69
CA ALA A 47 13.42 12.73 3.96
C ALA A 47 14.16 11.46 4.43
N LEU A 48 14.06 11.11 5.72
CA LEU A 48 14.66 9.92 6.31
C LEU A 48 13.71 8.70 6.34
N GLU A 49 12.49 8.85 5.82
CA GLU A 49 11.43 7.81 5.80
C GLU A 49 11.09 7.22 7.20
N PHE A 50 11.18 8.03 8.25
CA PHE A 50 10.93 7.62 9.64
C PHE A 50 9.43 7.62 9.99
N ARG A 51 8.66 6.66 9.48
CA ARG A 51 7.20 6.58 9.67
C ARG A 51 6.79 6.37 11.13
N SER A 52 7.36 5.36 11.78
CA SER A 52 7.05 5.04 13.17
C SER A 52 7.42 6.14 14.16
N LEU A 53 8.45 6.93 13.86
CA LEU A 53 8.83 8.08 14.68
C LEU A 53 7.88 9.26 14.48
N LYS A 54 7.38 9.47 13.25
CA LYS A 54 6.36 10.49 12.96
C LYS A 54 5.06 10.19 13.73
N GLU A 55 4.58 8.93 13.69
CA GLU A 55 3.39 8.49 14.43
C GLU A 55 3.55 8.65 15.95
N ARG A 56 4.69 8.23 16.50
CA ARG A 56 4.98 8.39 17.94
C ARG A 56 5.07 9.85 18.34
N LEU A 57 5.61 10.70 17.50
CA LEU A 57 5.70 12.13 17.75
C LEU A 57 4.29 12.76 17.77
N SER A 58 3.42 12.40 16.83
CA SER A 58 2.03 12.84 16.80
C SER A 58 1.25 12.42 18.05
N GLN A 59 1.47 11.19 18.53
CA GLN A 59 0.85 10.69 19.76
C GLN A 59 1.33 11.41 21.02
N LEU A 60 2.62 11.77 21.09
CA LEU A 60 3.21 12.42 22.26
C LEU A 60 2.77 13.90 22.42
N TYR A 61 2.51 14.58 21.32
CA TYR A 61 2.27 16.03 21.34
C TYR A 61 0.83 16.42 20.98
N GLY A 62 -0.03 15.44 20.72
CA GLY A 62 -1.44 15.65 20.37
C GLY A 62 -1.63 16.36 19.03
N ASN A 63 -2.75 16.19 18.43
CA ASN A 63 -3.17 16.88 17.19
C ASN A 63 -3.57 18.35 17.42
N ASN A 64 -3.17 18.97 18.54
CA ASN A 64 -3.54 20.33 18.85
C ASN A 64 -2.67 21.31 18.08
N GLY A 65 -3.07 21.68 16.89
CA GLY A 65 -2.49 22.83 16.20
C GLY A 65 -2.31 22.76 14.70
N ASP A 66 -3.01 21.92 13.98
CA ASP A 66 -2.97 21.92 12.51
C ASP A 66 -4.16 22.67 11.87
N GLU A 67 -4.44 23.90 12.33
CA GLU A 67 -5.27 24.85 11.55
C GLU A 67 -4.44 25.77 10.63
N GLN A 68 -3.11 25.57 10.55
CA GLN A 68 -2.25 26.24 9.57
C GLN A 68 -1.35 25.22 8.86
N ASN A 69 -1.96 24.15 8.38
CA ASN A 69 -1.34 23.35 7.34
C ASN A 69 -1.52 24.15 6.05
N GLU A 70 -0.41 24.65 5.47
CA GLU A 70 -0.39 24.95 4.05
C GLU A 70 -1.10 23.79 3.37
N THR A 71 -2.15 24.08 2.65
CA THR A 71 -3.00 23.16 1.92
C THR A 71 -2.14 22.17 1.14
N ARG A 72 -1.76 21.07 1.78
CA ARG A 72 -1.41 19.87 1.03
C ARG A 72 -2.69 19.60 0.27
N GLU A 73 -2.67 19.82 -1.02
CA GLU A 73 -3.83 19.57 -1.86
C GLU A 73 -4.31 18.16 -1.58
N ALA A 74 -5.38 18.05 -0.81
CA ALA A 74 -6.05 16.77 -0.61
C ALA A 74 -6.51 16.29 -1.98
N PHE A 75 -6.48 14.98 -2.19
CA PHE A 75 -7.09 14.45 -3.40
C PHE A 75 -8.57 14.83 -3.39
N THR A 76 -9.01 15.56 -4.37
CA THR A 76 -10.42 15.88 -4.53
C THR A 76 -11.04 14.81 -5.44
N VAL A 77 -11.97 14.05 -4.90
CA VAL A 77 -12.79 13.09 -5.66
C VAL A 77 -14.12 13.75 -5.92
N THR A 78 -14.46 13.93 -7.19
CA THR A 78 -15.73 14.53 -7.63
C THR A 78 -16.71 13.48 -8.16
N GLY A 79 -16.23 12.23 -8.27
CA GLY A 79 -16.99 11.10 -8.77
C GLY A 79 -18.03 10.57 -7.78
N ARG A 80 -18.79 9.59 -8.23
CA ARG A 80 -19.85 8.93 -7.45
C ARG A 80 -19.91 7.43 -7.71
N ALA A 81 -20.60 6.72 -6.85
CA ALA A 81 -21.03 5.37 -7.17
C ALA A 81 -22.04 5.40 -8.34
N LEU A 82 -21.87 4.49 -9.30
CA LEU A 82 -22.76 4.34 -10.41
C LEU A 82 -23.99 3.53 -9.99
N GLU A 83 -25.16 4.01 -10.39
CA GLU A 83 -26.40 3.27 -10.24
C GLU A 83 -26.53 2.16 -11.29
N PRO A 84 -27.32 1.10 -11.01
CA PRO A 84 -27.59 0.06 -12.00
C PRO A 84 -28.11 0.63 -13.33
N GLY A 85 -27.47 0.26 -14.43
CA GLY A 85 -27.79 0.74 -15.79
C GLY A 85 -26.92 1.91 -16.28
N GLU A 86 -26.02 2.44 -15.46
CA GLU A 86 -25.19 3.59 -15.84
C GLU A 86 -23.77 3.22 -16.34
N VAL A 87 -23.34 1.97 -16.15
CA VAL A 87 -21.94 1.58 -16.41
C VAL A 87 -21.55 1.78 -17.88
N ALA A 88 -22.37 1.30 -18.80
CA ALA A 88 -22.08 1.42 -20.23
C ALA A 88 -21.93 2.89 -20.67
N THR A 89 -22.87 3.74 -20.24
CA THR A 89 -22.83 5.18 -20.56
C THR A 89 -21.59 5.84 -19.97
N TRP A 90 -21.26 5.55 -18.71
CA TRP A 90 -20.06 6.13 -18.09
C TRP A 90 -18.78 5.72 -18.82
N LEU A 91 -18.66 4.44 -19.21
CA LEU A 91 -17.51 3.94 -19.94
C LEU A 91 -17.39 4.58 -21.34
N GLU A 92 -18.50 4.78 -22.05
CA GLU A 92 -18.50 5.47 -23.33
C GLU A 92 -18.06 6.93 -23.24
N GLU A 93 -18.51 7.63 -22.21
CA GLU A 93 -18.24 9.06 -22.03
C GLU A 93 -16.84 9.34 -21.44
N ASN A 94 -16.31 8.46 -20.59
CA ASN A 94 -15.14 8.76 -19.76
C ASN A 94 -13.95 7.80 -19.95
N ALA A 95 -14.14 6.64 -20.57
CA ALA A 95 -13.12 5.61 -20.67
C ALA A 95 -12.57 5.41 -22.10
N GLU A 96 -12.61 6.46 -22.93
CA GLU A 96 -12.00 6.43 -24.26
C GLU A 96 -10.46 6.41 -24.17
N GLY A 97 -9.92 7.14 -23.21
CA GLY A 97 -8.49 7.19 -22.90
C GLY A 97 -8.07 6.22 -21.79
N GLU A 98 -6.92 6.51 -21.19
CA GLU A 98 -6.38 5.74 -20.09
C GLU A 98 -7.23 5.88 -18.82
N VAL A 99 -7.52 4.76 -18.17
CA VAL A 99 -8.28 4.70 -16.92
C VAL A 99 -7.48 3.98 -15.86
N ALA A 100 -7.35 4.62 -14.69
CA ALA A 100 -6.79 3.97 -13.52
C ALA A 100 -7.85 3.18 -12.76
N LEU A 101 -7.46 1.99 -12.31
CA LEU A 101 -8.32 1.05 -11.60
C LEU A 101 -7.82 0.79 -10.20
N SER A 102 -8.71 0.87 -9.23
CA SER A 102 -8.54 0.41 -7.87
C SER A 102 -9.52 -0.73 -7.59
N PHE A 103 -9.05 -1.79 -6.98
CA PHE A 103 -9.86 -2.97 -6.69
C PHE A 103 -10.13 -3.07 -5.19
N VAL A 104 -11.37 -3.37 -4.84
CA VAL A 104 -11.81 -3.65 -3.48
C VAL A 104 -12.29 -5.09 -3.42
N GLY A 105 -11.78 -5.86 -2.48
CA GLY A 105 -12.15 -7.27 -2.36
C GLY A 105 -11.19 -8.06 -1.50
N VAL A 106 -11.31 -9.36 -1.59
CA VAL A 106 -10.39 -10.32 -0.97
C VAL A 106 -9.87 -11.28 -2.02
N TRP A 107 -8.61 -11.63 -1.91
CA TRP A 107 -7.96 -12.60 -2.79
C TRP A 107 -6.89 -13.37 -2.05
N GLY A 108 -6.70 -14.62 -2.44
CA GLY A 108 -5.75 -15.54 -1.88
C GLY A 108 -6.14 -17.00 -2.13
N ALA A 109 -5.25 -17.92 -1.86
CA ALA A 109 -5.46 -19.35 -2.08
C ALA A 109 -6.00 -19.70 -3.49
N GLY A 110 -5.57 -18.96 -4.51
CA GLY A 110 -5.90 -19.21 -5.91
C GLY A 110 -7.28 -18.71 -6.37
N THR A 111 -8.01 -17.97 -5.54
CA THR A 111 -9.34 -17.41 -5.85
C THR A 111 -9.50 -16.03 -5.24
N GLY A 112 -10.67 -15.42 -5.39
CA GLY A 112 -10.99 -14.13 -4.80
C GLY A 112 -12.47 -13.78 -4.90
N ASP A 113 -12.81 -12.66 -4.27
CA ASP A 113 -14.15 -12.07 -4.27
C ASP A 113 -14.00 -10.56 -4.52
N LEU A 114 -14.44 -10.11 -5.70
CA LEU A 114 -14.40 -8.71 -6.11
C LEU A 114 -15.64 -8.00 -5.60
N ARG A 115 -15.47 -7.03 -4.71
CA ARG A 115 -16.54 -6.30 -4.03
C ARG A 115 -16.74 -4.88 -4.54
N GLY A 116 -15.74 -4.33 -5.21
CA GLY A 116 -15.83 -2.98 -5.75
C GLY A 116 -14.69 -2.65 -6.70
N LEU A 117 -14.96 -1.71 -7.60
CA LEU A 117 -13.98 -1.11 -8.49
C LEU A 117 -14.10 0.42 -8.40
N GLY A 118 -12.98 1.07 -8.10
CA GLY A 118 -12.80 2.50 -8.33
C GLY A 118 -12.19 2.71 -9.71
N LEU A 119 -12.76 3.61 -10.47
CA LEU A 119 -12.26 4.04 -11.78
C LEU A 119 -11.91 5.52 -11.71
N ALA A 120 -10.82 5.92 -12.37
CA ALA A 120 -10.49 7.33 -12.56
C ALA A 120 -10.01 7.53 -14.00
N ALA A 121 -10.78 8.27 -14.79
CA ALA A 121 -10.31 8.71 -16.10
C ALA A 121 -9.13 9.66 -15.95
N ALA A 122 -8.20 9.65 -16.90
CA ALA A 122 -6.95 10.42 -16.80
C ALA A 122 -7.21 11.92 -16.57
N GLU A 123 -8.19 12.50 -17.26
CA GLU A 123 -8.61 13.92 -17.13
C GLU A 123 -10.14 14.05 -16.94
N GLY A 124 -10.76 13.05 -16.30
CA GLY A 124 -12.19 13.00 -16.11
C GLY A 124 -12.59 12.67 -14.68
N PRO A 125 -13.88 12.42 -14.46
CA PRO A 125 -14.40 12.08 -13.15
C PRO A 125 -13.96 10.67 -12.72
N GLU A 126 -14.11 10.41 -11.45
CA GLU A 126 -14.04 9.09 -10.86
C GLU A 126 -15.42 8.42 -10.88
N ALA A 127 -15.41 7.10 -10.80
CA ALA A 127 -16.61 6.32 -10.56
C ALA A 127 -16.30 5.15 -9.62
N PHE A 128 -17.31 4.73 -8.88
CA PHE A 128 -17.28 3.48 -8.15
C PHE A 128 -18.35 2.54 -8.71
N ILE A 129 -17.96 1.28 -8.91
CA ILE A 129 -18.83 0.21 -9.36
C ILE A 129 -18.89 -0.87 -8.30
N ASP A 130 -20.09 -1.20 -7.85
CA ASP A 130 -20.36 -2.36 -7.00
C ASP A 130 -20.75 -3.55 -7.90
N PRO A 131 -19.88 -4.58 -8.02
CA PRO A 131 -20.18 -5.73 -8.86
C PRO A 131 -21.41 -6.52 -8.42
N GLY A 132 -21.83 -6.39 -7.16
CA GLY A 132 -23.03 -7.05 -6.64
C GLY A 132 -24.35 -6.40 -7.07
N LYS A 133 -24.29 -5.15 -7.55
CA LYS A 133 -25.47 -4.35 -7.95
C LYS A 133 -25.65 -4.21 -9.46
N LEU A 134 -24.75 -4.79 -10.27
CA LEU A 134 -24.79 -4.67 -11.73
C LEU A 134 -26.01 -5.34 -12.34
N THR A 135 -26.63 -4.66 -13.31
CA THR A 135 -27.56 -5.32 -14.21
C THR A 135 -26.79 -6.26 -15.14
N PRO A 136 -27.47 -7.25 -15.80
CA PRO A 136 -26.80 -8.10 -16.79
C PRO A 136 -26.13 -7.31 -17.93
N ALA A 137 -26.69 -6.17 -18.32
CA ALA A 137 -26.14 -5.32 -19.38
C ALA A 137 -24.88 -4.57 -18.87
N ASP A 138 -24.88 -4.09 -17.61
CA ASP A 138 -23.71 -3.46 -17.00
C ASP A 138 -22.57 -4.47 -16.80
N ASP A 139 -22.91 -5.69 -16.37
CA ASP A 139 -21.94 -6.77 -16.19
C ASP A 139 -21.25 -7.11 -17.51
N GLU A 140 -22.00 -7.23 -18.58
CA GLU A 140 -21.48 -7.47 -19.93
C GLU A 140 -20.62 -6.29 -20.43
N ALA A 141 -21.09 -5.05 -20.26
CA ALA A 141 -20.36 -3.85 -20.66
C ALA A 141 -19.02 -3.74 -19.91
N MET A 142 -19.03 -3.95 -18.59
CA MET A 142 -17.83 -3.91 -17.76
C MET A 142 -16.86 -5.04 -18.10
N ALA A 143 -17.36 -6.28 -18.28
CA ALA A 143 -16.56 -7.43 -18.67
C ALA A 143 -15.85 -7.21 -20.01
N ASN A 144 -16.58 -6.72 -21.00
CA ASN A 144 -16.06 -6.44 -22.34
C ASN A 144 -14.99 -5.32 -22.28
N TRP A 145 -15.27 -4.23 -21.57
CA TRP A 145 -14.33 -3.13 -21.43
C TRP A 145 -13.07 -3.53 -20.66
N LEU A 146 -13.19 -4.30 -19.57
CA LEU A 146 -12.04 -4.79 -18.80
C LEU A 146 -11.16 -5.72 -19.63
N ALA A 147 -11.75 -6.59 -20.46
CA ALA A 147 -11.02 -7.54 -21.29
C ALA A 147 -10.35 -6.89 -22.51
N ASP A 148 -10.84 -5.72 -22.93
CA ASP A 148 -10.36 -5.04 -24.14
C ASP A 148 -8.90 -4.58 -23.97
N VAL A 149 -8.01 -5.12 -24.81
CA VAL A 149 -6.56 -4.82 -24.80
C VAL A 149 -6.26 -3.45 -25.41
N GLU A 150 -7.15 -2.90 -26.23
CA GLU A 150 -6.99 -1.58 -26.85
C GLU A 150 -7.42 -0.44 -25.90
N ARG A 151 -8.02 -0.76 -24.77
CA ARG A 151 -8.38 0.19 -23.73
C ARG A 151 -7.27 0.24 -22.66
N PRO A 152 -6.43 1.28 -22.64
CA PRO A 152 -5.29 1.34 -21.71
C PRO A 152 -5.74 1.49 -20.26
N LYS A 153 -5.20 0.66 -19.41
CA LYS A 153 -5.52 0.64 -17.98
C LYS A 153 -4.24 0.77 -17.15
N VAL A 154 -4.34 1.52 -16.07
CA VAL A 154 -3.30 1.65 -15.05
C VAL A 154 -3.79 1.06 -13.75
N VAL A 155 -2.94 0.31 -13.09
CA VAL A 155 -3.29 -0.43 -11.87
C VAL A 155 -2.22 -0.27 -10.79
N HIS A 156 -2.53 -0.75 -9.58
CA HIS A 156 -1.58 -0.93 -8.51
C HIS A 156 -1.69 -2.36 -7.99
N ASP A 157 -0.59 -3.12 -8.06
CA ASP A 157 -0.46 -4.51 -7.59
C ASP A 157 -1.61 -5.42 -8.04
N ALA A 158 -1.78 -5.54 -9.37
CA ALA A 158 -2.91 -6.26 -9.95
C ALA A 158 -2.85 -7.79 -9.80
N LYS A 159 -1.73 -8.38 -9.35
CA LYS A 159 -1.59 -9.84 -9.25
C LYS A 159 -2.67 -10.49 -8.38
N GLY A 160 -2.92 -9.92 -7.20
CA GLY A 160 -3.96 -10.40 -6.31
C GLY A 160 -5.37 -10.19 -6.88
N PRO A 161 -5.73 -8.96 -7.27
CA PRO A 161 -7.02 -8.66 -7.91
C PRO A 161 -7.37 -9.53 -9.12
N LEU A 162 -6.39 -9.96 -9.92
CA LEU A 162 -6.63 -10.88 -11.04
C LEU A 162 -7.36 -12.15 -10.61
N LEU A 163 -7.08 -12.69 -9.42
CA LEU A 163 -7.76 -13.88 -8.91
C LEU A 163 -9.26 -13.63 -8.69
N ALA A 164 -9.61 -12.44 -8.15
CA ALA A 164 -10.99 -12.06 -7.90
C ALA A 164 -11.75 -11.75 -9.22
N ILE A 165 -11.06 -11.11 -10.17
CA ILE A 165 -11.59 -10.83 -11.52
C ILE A 165 -11.93 -12.15 -12.23
N TRP A 166 -10.99 -13.11 -12.23
CA TRP A 166 -11.21 -14.43 -12.84
C TRP A 166 -12.26 -15.26 -12.12
N ALA A 167 -12.35 -15.18 -10.79
CA ALA A 167 -13.40 -15.87 -10.04
C ALA A 167 -14.80 -15.39 -10.39
N ARG A 168 -14.94 -14.10 -10.79
CA ARG A 168 -16.19 -13.54 -11.32
C ARG A 168 -16.46 -13.94 -12.78
N GLY A 169 -15.50 -14.49 -13.50
CA GLY A 169 -15.60 -14.81 -14.93
C GLY A 169 -15.20 -13.64 -15.84
N TRP A 170 -14.61 -12.59 -15.28
CA TRP A 170 -14.08 -11.46 -16.04
C TRP A 170 -12.63 -11.66 -16.42
N GLU A 171 -12.14 -10.85 -17.37
CA GLU A 171 -10.73 -10.77 -17.76
C GLU A 171 -10.22 -9.35 -17.63
N LEU A 172 -8.92 -9.20 -17.35
CA LEU A 172 -8.25 -7.91 -17.33
C LEU A 172 -7.22 -7.85 -18.46
N GLY A 173 -7.52 -7.05 -19.48
CA GLY A 173 -6.63 -6.75 -20.61
C GLY A 173 -6.23 -5.29 -20.64
N GLY A 174 -5.28 -4.93 -21.52
CA GLY A 174 -4.88 -3.55 -21.75
C GLY A 174 -4.18 -2.87 -20.58
N VAL A 175 -3.58 -3.61 -19.63
CA VAL A 175 -2.77 -3.02 -18.57
C VAL A 175 -1.46 -2.53 -19.16
N VAL A 176 -1.27 -1.21 -19.17
CA VAL A 176 -0.07 -0.55 -19.71
C VAL A 176 0.92 -0.14 -18.62
N LEU A 177 0.47 -0.04 -17.37
CA LEU A 177 1.30 0.31 -16.24
C LEU A 177 0.72 -0.27 -14.93
N ASP A 178 1.57 -0.87 -14.13
CA ASP A 178 1.32 -1.12 -12.71
C ASP A 178 2.26 -0.22 -11.90
N VAL A 179 1.70 0.71 -11.12
CA VAL A 179 2.49 1.72 -10.42
C VAL A 179 3.38 1.14 -9.32
N ALA A 180 3.01 -0.02 -8.75
CA ALA A 180 3.84 -0.72 -7.78
C ALA A 180 5.08 -1.32 -8.47
N LEU A 181 4.91 -1.97 -9.62
CA LEU A 181 6.02 -2.52 -10.41
C LEU A 181 6.90 -1.41 -10.99
N ALA A 182 6.29 -0.33 -11.51
CA ALA A 182 7.03 0.82 -12.01
C ALA A 182 7.92 1.45 -10.92
N ALA A 183 7.38 1.69 -9.75
CA ALA A 183 8.14 2.23 -8.62
C ALA A 183 9.24 1.27 -8.13
N TYR A 184 8.99 -0.04 -8.15
CA TYR A 184 10.01 -1.04 -7.85
C TYR A 184 11.16 -1.02 -8.86
N LEU A 185 10.88 -0.94 -10.14
CA LEU A 185 11.91 -0.90 -11.19
C LEU A 185 12.74 0.39 -11.12
N LEU A 186 12.13 1.53 -10.80
CA LEU A 186 12.83 2.80 -10.62
C LEU A 186 13.70 2.81 -9.35
N ARG A 187 13.23 2.23 -8.27
CA ARG A 187 13.89 2.26 -6.96
C ARG A 187 13.84 0.88 -6.27
N PRO A 188 14.59 -0.12 -6.77
CA PRO A 188 14.58 -1.49 -6.22
C PRO A 188 15.20 -1.57 -4.81
N ASP A 189 15.98 -0.58 -4.41
CA ASP A 189 16.57 -0.44 -3.09
C ASP A 189 15.55 -0.03 -2.00
N VAL A 190 14.40 0.51 -2.39
CA VAL A 190 13.39 1.03 -1.47
C VAL A 190 12.28 0.01 -1.26
N ARG A 191 12.02 -0.31 0.01
CA ARG A 191 10.88 -1.15 0.41
C ARG A 191 9.60 -0.31 0.54
N GLY A 192 8.45 -0.96 0.48
CA GLY A 192 7.14 -0.32 0.64
C GLY A 192 6.62 0.17 -0.71
N GLN A 193 5.93 -0.73 -1.39
CA GLN A 193 5.24 -0.45 -2.66
C GLN A 193 3.72 -0.30 -2.45
N GLU A 194 3.28 -0.19 -1.20
CA GLU A 194 1.89 0.10 -0.87
C GLU A 194 1.51 1.49 -1.41
N LEU A 195 0.28 1.61 -1.88
CA LEU A 195 -0.21 2.81 -2.57
C LEU A 195 0.02 4.10 -1.75
N ALA A 196 -0.31 4.09 -0.46
CA ALA A 196 -0.10 5.24 0.42
C ALA A 196 1.39 5.65 0.51
N SER A 197 2.30 4.67 0.46
CA SER A 197 3.74 4.91 0.47
C SER A 197 4.23 5.55 -0.81
N LEU A 198 3.69 5.11 -1.95
CA LEU A 198 4.03 5.67 -3.25
C LEU A 198 3.49 7.10 -3.38
N VAL A 199 2.25 7.33 -2.94
CA VAL A 199 1.64 8.67 -2.93
C VAL A 199 2.49 9.64 -2.10
N GLN A 200 2.90 9.25 -0.89
CA GLN A 200 3.75 10.08 -0.06
C GLN A 200 5.11 10.36 -0.72
N ARG A 201 5.71 9.34 -1.34
CA ARG A 201 7.06 9.43 -1.94
C ARG A 201 7.10 10.28 -3.19
N TYR A 202 6.16 10.07 -4.12
CA TYR A 202 6.20 10.66 -5.45
C TYR A 202 5.28 11.88 -5.62
N LEU A 203 4.18 11.93 -4.86
CA LEU A 203 3.23 13.05 -4.93
C LEU A 203 3.33 13.99 -3.73
N HIS A 204 4.10 13.62 -2.69
CA HIS A 204 4.25 14.39 -1.46
C HIS A 204 2.92 14.73 -0.77
N ARG A 205 1.92 13.86 -0.94
CA ARG A 205 0.58 13.95 -0.36
C ARG A 205 0.32 12.81 0.60
N GLU A 206 -0.69 12.94 1.43
CA GLU A 206 -1.20 11.84 2.26
C GLU A 206 -2.47 11.28 1.60
N LEU A 207 -2.53 9.96 1.48
CA LEU A 207 -3.74 9.27 1.04
C LEU A 207 -4.63 9.10 2.28
N VAL A 208 -5.38 10.15 2.59
CA VAL A 208 -6.31 10.13 3.71
C VAL A 208 -7.66 9.67 3.19
N VAL A 209 -8.02 8.46 3.55
CA VAL A 209 -9.41 8.01 3.44
C VAL A 209 -10.11 8.58 4.67
N GLU A 210 -11.01 9.53 4.49
CA GLU A 210 -11.92 9.94 5.56
C GLU A 210 -12.85 8.76 5.84
N VAL A 211 -12.41 7.87 6.73
CA VAL A 211 -13.30 6.92 7.37
C VAL A 211 -14.09 7.76 8.37
N ALA A 212 -15.38 7.96 8.11
CA ALA A 212 -16.24 8.65 9.05
C ALA A 212 -16.02 8.05 10.44
N ALA A 213 -15.69 8.89 11.41
CA ALA A 213 -15.31 8.47 12.77
C ALA A 213 -16.44 7.68 13.48
N GLU A 214 -17.64 7.67 12.93
CA GLU A 214 -18.81 6.93 13.40
C GLU A 214 -18.81 5.43 12.99
N ALA A 215 -17.98 5.02 12.02
CA ALA A 215 -17.93 3.63 11.54
C ALA A 215 -17.19 2.66 12.50
N GLN A 216 -16.59 3.15 13.58
CA GLN A 216 -15.87 2.31 14.54
C GLN A 216 -16.75 1.53 15.51
N GLU A 217 -18.05 1.78 15.56
CA GLU A 217 -18.97 1.08 16.48
C GLU A 217 -19.82 -0.02 15.86
N SER A 218 -19.83 -0.16 14.52
CA SER A 218 -20.57 -1.24 13.87
C SER A 218 -19.64 -2.36 13.39
N LEU A 219 -19.61 -3.44 14.14
CA LEU A 219 -18.86 -4.68 13.80
C LEU A 219 -19.47 -5.43 12.59
N PHE A 220 -20.56 -4.95 11.99
CA PHE A 220 -21.35 -5.67 10.99
C PHE A 220 -21.83 -4.85 9.78
N GLU A 221 -21.66 -3.53 9.74
CA GLU A 221 -21.98 -2.72 8.56
C GLU A 221 -20.71 -2.03 8.05
N VAL A 222 -20.20 -2.52 6.93
CA VAL A 222 -19.20 -1.78 6.14
C VAL A 222 -19.94 -0.59 5.53
N ASP A 223 -19.55 0.64 5.85
CA ASP A 223 -20.10 1.84 5.23
C ASP A 223 -19.77 1.81 3.72
N GLU A 224 -20.78 1.52 2.91
CA GLU A 224 -20.65 1.44 1.45
C GLU A 224 -20.17 2.77 0.87
N GLY A 225 -20.56 3.89 1.45
CA GLY A 225 -20.13 5.22 1.00
C GLY A 225 -18.65 5.47 1.24
N ALA A 226 -18.15 5.11 2.43
CA ALA A 226 -16.73 5.21 2.75
C ALA A 226 -15.88 4.30 1.86
N THR A 227 -16.37 3.09 1.56
CA THR A 227 -15.69 2.15 0.65
C THR A 227 -15.62 2.70 -0.77
N ALA A 228 -16.72 3.26 -1.29
CA ALA A 228 -16.77 3.85 -2.62
C ALA A 228 -15.84 5.07 -2.72
N GLY A 229 -15.88 5.96 -1.74
CA GLY A 229 -14.98 7.13 -1.66
C GLY A 229 -13.51 6.72 -1.65
N ALA A 230 -13.16 5.73 -0.83
CA ALA A 230 -11.80 5.19 -0.76
C ALA A 230 -11.34 4.57 -2.08
N ALA A 231 -12.19 3.81 -2.75
CA ALA A 231 -11.85 3.19 -4.02
C ALA A 231 -11.61 4.23 -5.13
N MET A 232 -12.47 5.25 -5.20
CA MET A 232 -12.31 6.36 -6.15
C MET A 232 -11.05 7.18 -5.86
N LEU A 233 -10.78 7.47 -4.59
CA LEU A 233 -9.56 8.15 -4.15
C LEU A 233 -8.30 7.36 -4.54
N ASN A 234 -8.29 6.05 -4.31
CA ASN A 234 -7.19 5.18 -4.71
C ASN A 234 -7.00 5.17 -6.23
N ALA A 235 -8.09 5.10 -7.00
CA ALA A 235 -8.01 5.15 -8.46
C ALA A 235 -7.42 6.49 -8.95
N ARG A 236 -7.83 7.62 -8.37
CA ARG A 236 -7.26 8.93 -8.67
C ARG A 236 -5.77 8.99 -8.33
N ALA A 237 -5.38 8.48 -7.16
CA ALA A 237 -3.98 8.42 -6.75
C ALA A 237 -3.13 7.56 -7.72
N ILE A 238 -3.66 6.44 -8.20
CA ILE A 238 -3.01 5.59 -9.20
C ILE A 238 -2.82 6.35 -10.52
N ALA A 239 -3.83 7.10 -10.98
CA ALA A 239 -3.74 7.91 -12.19
C ALA A 239 -2.65 9.00 -12.07
N GLU A 240 -2.60 9.70 -10.94
CA GLU A 240 -1.58 10.74 -10.72
C GLU A 240 -0.17 10.15 -10.57
N LEU A 241 -0.02 9.00 -9.90
CA LEU A 241 1.26 8.28 -9.83
C LEU A 241 1.75 7.85 -11.21
N ALA A 242 0.85 7.34 -12.05
CA ALA A 242 1.21 6.97 -13.42
C ALA A 242 1.77 8.15 -14.22
N ARG A 243 1.19 9.33 -14.05
CA ARG A 243 1.65 10.57 -14.72
C ARG A 243 3.06 10.94 -14.29
N VAL A 244 3.43 10.72 -13.03
CA VAL A 244 4.76 11.06 -12.50
C VAL A 244 5.79 9.96 -12.82
N LEU A 245 5.41 8.69 -12.65
CA LEU A 245 6.35 7.56 -12.82
C LEU A 245 6.68 7.26 -14.27
N ARG A 246 5.72 7.44 -15.20
CA ARG A 246 5.89 7.09 -16.62
C ARG A 246 7.06 7.80 -17.30
N PRO A 247 7.22 9.14 -17.23
CA PRO A 247 8.34 9.82 -17.87
C PRO A 247 9.70 9.38 -17.33
N GLU A 248 9.78 9.12 -16.03
CA GLU A 248 11.01 8.63 -15.40
C GLU A 248 11.33 7.21 -15.86
N LEU A 249 10.33 6.34 -15.93
CA LEU A 249 10.48 4.97 -16.40
C LEU A 249 10.89 4.92 -17.88
N GLU A 250 10.27 5.73 -18.74
CA GLU A 250 10.57 5.81 -20.17
C GLU A 250 11.96 6.36 -20.47
N SER A 251 12.54 7.12 -19.55
CA SER A 251 13.93 7.59 -19.66
C SER A 251 14.97 6.49 -19.40
N GLN A 252 14.55 5.29 -19.01
CA GLN A 252 15.39 4.16 -18.62
C GLN A 252 14.98 2.88 -19.38
N PRO A 253 15.88 1.90 -19.52
CA PRO A 253 15.55 0.57 -20.08
C PRO A 253 14.47 -0.17 -19.28
N ALA A 254 14.12 0.31 -18.10
CA ALA A 254 13.11 -0.25 -17.21
C ALA A 254 11.69 -0.24 -17.82
N ALA A 255 11.39 0.67 -18.76
CA ALA A 255 10.11 0.69 -19.46
C ALA A 255 9.88 -0.58 -20.31
N GLU A 256 10.90 -1.03 -21.03
CA GLU A 256 10.83 -2.27 -21.82
C GLU A 256 10.70 -3.48 -20.89
N LEU A 257 11.46 -3.52 -19.80
CA LEU A 257 11.38 -4.58 -18.80
C LEU A 257 9.98 -4.67 -18.19
N LEU A 258 9.37 -3.55 -17.83
CA LEU A 258 7.99 -3.53 -17.33
C LEU A 258 7.02 -4.13 -18.33
N ARG A 259 7.04 -3.64 -19.57
CA ARG A 259 6.09 -4.03 -20.61
C ARG A 259 6.26 -5.49 -21.05
N ASP A 260 7.50 -5.92 -21.28
CA ASP A 260 7.77 -7.18 -21.97
C ASP A 260 7.97 -8.35 -20.98
N VAL A 261 8.23 -8.06 -19.71
CA VAL A 261 8.50 -9.09 -18.70
C VAL A 261 7.57 -8.96 -17.49
N GLU A 262 7.57 -7.84 -16.76
CA GLU A 262 6.92 -7.76 -15.45
C GLU A 262 5.40 -7.84 -15.54
N LEU A 263 4.75 -7.10 -16.45
CA LEU A 263 3.31 -7.17 -16.62
C LEU A 263 2.82 -8.55 -17.10
N PRO A 264 3.43 -9.21 -18.10
CA PRO A 264 3.10 -10.59 -18.46
C PRO A 264 3.38 -11.59 -17.33
N LEU A 265 4.48 -11.40 -16.58
CA LEU A 265 4.85 -12.27 -15.47
C LEU A 265 3.84 -12.19 -14.33
N GLN A 266 3.35 -11.01 -13.99
CA GLN A 266 2.33 -10.80 -12.97
C GLN A 266 1.08 -11.67 -13.25
N ARG A 267 0.60 -11.68 -14.51
CA ARG A 267 -0.51 -12.53 -14.95
C ARG A 267 -0.18 -14.02 -14.88
N THR A 268 1.03 -14.39 -15.27
CA THR A 268 1.50 -15.77 -15.20
C THR A 268 1.55 -16.27 -13.76
N LEU A 269 2.08 -15.47 -12.84
CA LEU A 269 2.15 -15.82 -11.41
C LEU A 269 0.77 -15.94 -10.78
N ALA A 270 -0.16 -15.02 -11.10
CA ALA A 270 -1.55 -15.13 -10.66
C ALA A 270 -2.21 -16.43 -11.18
N ASN A 271 -1.93 -16.83 -12.41
CA ASN A 271 -2.44 -18.09 -12.96
C ASN A 271 -1.82 -19.32 -12.27
N CYS A 272 -0.53 -19.28 -11.93
CA CYS A 272 0.09 -20.33 -11.13
C CYS A 272 -0.59 -20.46 -9.76
N GLU A 273 -0.91 -19.36 -9.10
CA GLU A 273 -1.65 -19.38 -7.83
C GLU A 273 -3.07 -19.94 -8.00
N ARG A 274 -3.75 -19.60 -9.09
CA ARG A 274 -5.09 -20.13 -9.40
C ARG A 274 -5.09 -21.64 -9.62
N VAL A 275 -4.09 -22.15 -10.34
CA VAL A 275 -3.95 -23.59 -10.60
C VAL A 275 -3.50 -24.34 -9.36
N GLY A 276 -2.63 -23.73 -8.55
CA GLY A 276 -2.07 -24.31 -7.35
C GLY A 276 -1.01 -25.36 -7.62
N ILE A 277 -0.57 -26.02 -6.56
CA ILE A 277 0.41 -27.11 -6.59
C ILE A 277 -0.23 -28.36 -6.00
N ALA A 278 -0.10 -29.48 -6.70
CA ALA A 278 -0.53 -30.78 -6.18
C ALA A 278 0.32 -31.18 -4.97
N VAL A 279 -0.33 -31.58 -3.89
CA VAL A 279 0.32 -32.02 -2.65
C VAL A 279 -0.13 -33.42 -2.31
N ASP A 280 0.84 -34.28 -1.93
CA ASP A 280 0.55 -35.59 -1.39
C ASP A 280 0.09 -35.45 0.08
N ARG A 281 -1.21 -35.65 0.30
CA ARG A 281 -1.81 -35.50 1.62
C ARG A 281 -1.35 -36.55 2.61
N ASP A 282 -1.10 -37.79 2.14
CA ASP A 282 -0.68 -38.89 3.01
C ASP A 282 0.71 -38.61 3.57
N VAL A 283 1.60 -38.03 2.77
CA VAL A 283 2.94 -37.61 3.24
C VAL A 283 2.82 -36.48 4.26
N LEU A 284 1.95 -35.48 4.02
CA LEU A 284 1.76 -34.38 4.98
C LEU A 284 1.16 -34.85 6.31
N ASP A 285 0.18 -35.74 6.27
CA ASP A 285 -0.44 -36.32 7.46
C ASP A 285 0.58 -37.19 8.23
N GLY A 286 1.44 -37.90 7.53
CA GLY A 286 2.55 -38.64 8.12
C GLY A 286 3.55 -37.73 8.84
N LEU A 287 3.99 -36.67 8.20
CA LEU A 287 4.87 -35.65 8.80
C LEU A 287 4.23 -34.98 10.01
N ARG A 288 2.95 -34.65 9.93
CA ARG A 288 2.19 -34.06 11.05
C ARG A 288 2.18 -35.00 12.25
N ALA A 289 1.86 -36.26 12.05
CA ALA A 289 1.85 -37.27 13.12
C ALA A 289 3.23 -37.46 13.76
N GLU A 290 4.30 -37.41 12.97
CA GLU A 290 5.69 -37.46 13.45
C GLU A 290 6.01 -36.25 14.34
N PHE A 291 5.71 -35.05 13.88
CA PHE A 291 5.94 -33.84 14.67
C PHE A 291 5.09 -33.76 15.93
N ASP A 292 3.81 -34.13 15.88
CA ASP A 292 2.94 -34.20 17.06
C ASP A 292 3.52 -35.18 18.11
N SER A 293 4.01 -36.34 17.66
CA SER A 293 4.66 -37.32 18.53
C SER A 293 5.95 -36.78 19.16
N ALA A 294 6.76 -36.06 18.39
CA ALA A 294 7.99 -35.44 18.88
C ALA A 294 7.71 -34.33 19.91
N VAL A 295 6.66 -33.54 19.70
CA VAL A 295 6.22 -32.48 20.64
C VAL A 295 5.80 -33.12 21.98
N VAL A 296 4.96 -34.16 21.93
CA VAL A 296 4.53 -34.91 23.13
C VAL A 296 5.72 -35.49 23.87
N ALA A 297 6.70 -36.07 23.15
CA ALA A 297 7.91 -36.64 23.76
C ALA A 297 8.83 -35.59 24.39
N ALA A 298 8.82 -34.36 23.87
CA ALA A 298 9.62 -33.21 24.36
C ALA A 298 8.97 -32.46 25.56
N GLN A 299 7.68 -32.66 25.80
CA GLN A 299 7.01 -32.04 26.97
C GLN A 299 7.57 -32.62 28.27
N PRO A 300 8.00 -31.79 29.23
CA PRO A 300 8.44 -32.29 30.53
C PRO A 300 7.28 -33.05 31.19
N ARG A 301 7.56 -34.24 31.70
CA ARG A 301 6.62 -34.91 32.60
C ARG A 301 6.55 -34.08 33.87
N GLU A 302 5.41 -33.47 34.12
CA GLU A 302 5.08 -32.89 35.43
C GLU A 302 4.98 -34.10 36.42
N ASP A 303 6.01 -34.24 37.28
CA ASP A 303 5.97 -35.12 38.46
C ASP A 303 5.37 -34.34 39.66
#